data_8480cfd183904cf0e4eed5e1032fa86f
#
_entry.id   8480cfd183904cf0e4eed5e1032fa86f
#
_cell.length_a   1.000
_cell.length_b   1.000
_cell.length_c   1.000
_cell.angle_alpha   90.00
_cell.angle_beta   90.00
_cell.angle_gamma   90.00
#
_symmetry.space_group_name_H-M   'P 1'
#
loop_
_entity.id
_entity.type
_entity.pdbx_description
1 polymer ?
#
loop_
_entity_poly.entity_id
_entity_poly.type
_entity_poly.pdbx_seq_one_letter_code
_entity_poly.pdbx_strand_id
1 'polypeptide(L)' 'MTPDEKREVLHLIEAHERTLAICRECAQTARDLAWEIKRGGVPDGAALRQTIEESEQILADLGQIEIAIAEMKAALW' A
#
# COMPACT_ATOMS: atom_id res chain seq x y z
N MET A 1 25.27 -12.11 -10.83
CA MET A 1 25.04 -11.65 -9.45
C MET A 1 25.57 -12.69 -8.47
N THR A 2 26.40 -12.26 -7.52
CA THR A 2 26.95 -13.16 -6.50
C THR A 2 25.88 -13.51 -5.45
N PRO A 3 26.07 -14.60 -4.68
CA PRO A 3 25.14 -14.94 -3.59
C PRO A 3 24.98 -13.83 -2.55
N ASP A 4 26.05 -13.09 -2.27
CA ASP A 4 26.01 -11.98 -1.31
C ASP A 4 25.20 -10.79 -1.86
N GLU A 5 25.36 -10.48 -3.13
CA GLU A 5 24.57 -9.43 -3.80
C GLU A 5 23.08 -9.80 -3.81
N LYS A 6 22.74 -11.06 -4.08
CA LYS A 6 21.35 -11.54 -4.02
C LYS A 6 20.76 -11.37 -2.63
N ARG A 7 21.54 -11.66 -1.60
CA ARG A 7 21.10 -11.52 -0.21
C ARG A 7 20.82 -10.05 0.14
N GLU A 8 21.68 -9.14 -0.30
CA GLU A 8 21.49 -7.71 -0.09
C GLU A 8 20.23 -7.21 -0.79
N VAL A 9 20.03 -7.59 -2.04
CA VAL A 9 18.84 -7.22 -2.80
C VAL A 9 17.58 -7.77 -2.13
N LEU A 10 17.63 -9.02 -1.66
CA LEU A 10 16.51 -9.62 -0.97
C LEU A 10 16.16 -8.86 0.33
N HIS A 11 17.17 -8.45 1.09
CA HIS A 11 16.95 -7.64 2.29
C HIS A 11 16.26 -6.31 1.99
N LEU A 12 16.66 -5.65 0.90
CA LEU A 12 16.04 -4.40 0.47
C LEU A 12 14.57 -4.63 0.06
N ILE A 13 14.32 -5.70 -0.67
CA ILE A 13 12.95 -6.07 -1.08
C ILE A 13 12.08 -6.33 0.15
N GLU A 14 12.57 -7.08 1.11
CA GLU A 14 11.83 -7.37 2.35
C GLU A 14 11.55 -6.10 3.17
N ALA A 15 12.49 -5.17 3.21
CA ALA A 15 12.28 -3.88 3.85
C ALA A 15 11.16 -3.08 3.17
N HIS A 16 11.13 -3.07 1.84
CA HIS A 16 10.05 -2.44 1.08
C HIS A 16 8.72 -3.12 1.31
N GLU A 17 8.69 -4.44 1.36
CA GLU A 17 7.47 -5.19 1.65
C GLU A 17 6.87 -4.80 3.01
N ARG A 18 7.70 -4.65 4.03
CA ARG A 18 7.26 -4.20 5.36
C ARG A 18 6.69 -2.79 5.32
N THR A 19 7.36 -1.88 4.62
CA THR A 19 6.89 -0.50 4.47
C THR A 19 5.56 -0.46 3.73
N LEU A 20 5.41 -1.24 2.67
CA LEU A 20 4.15 -1.32 1.91
C LEU A 20 3.00 -1.88 2.76
N ALA A 21 3.28 -2.84 3.63
CA ALA A 21 2.27 -3.38 4.53
C ALA A 21 1.76 -2.29 5.49
N ILE A 22 2.65 -1.47 6.04
CA ILE A 22 2.29 -0.34 6.91
C ILE A 22 1.47 0.69 6.14
N CYS A 23 1.89 1.04 4.92
CA CYS A 23 1.15 1.96 4.07
C CYS A 23 -0.25 1.45 3.74
N ARG A 24 -0.39 0.15 3.48
CA ARG A 24 -1.68 -0.47 3.22
C ARG A 24 -2.61 -0.36 4.43
N GLU A 25 -2.11 -0.66 5.62
CA GLU A 25 -2.90 -0.53 6.85
C GLU A 25 -3.35 0.91 7.08
N CYS A 26 -2.47 1.88 6.88
CA CYS A 26 -2.81 3.29 7.02
C CYS A 26 -3.88 3.72 6.01
N ALA A 27 -3.75 3.32 4.76
CA ALA A 27 -4.72 3.66 3.73
C ALA A 27 -6.08 3.00 3.99
N GLN A 28 -6.11 1.75 4.42
CA GLN A 28 -7.33 1.04 4.78
C GLN A 28 -8.03 1.71 5.97
N THR A 29 -7.27 2.06 7.00
CA THR A 29 -7.80 2.75 8.18
C THR A 29 -8.40 4.11 7.80
N ALA A 30 -7.70 4.90 7.02
CA ALA A 30 -8.19 6.20 6.56
C ALA A 30 -9.48 6.05 5.75
N ARG A 31 -9.54 5.08 4.84
CA ARG A 31 -10.74 4.80 4.05
C ARG A 31 -11.92 4.41 4.94
N ASP A 32 -11.69 3.49 5.86
CA ASP A 32 -12.75 2.96 6.72
C ASP A 32 -13.30 4.02 7.65
N LEU A 33 -12.43 4.85 8.23
CA LEU A 33 -12.85 5.97 9.07
C LEU A 33 -13.66 7.00 8.27
N ALA A 34 -13.24 7.32 7.06
CA ALA A 34 -13.96 8.24 6.18
C ALA A 34 -15.36 7.70 5.84
N TRP A 35 -15.48 6.40 5.58
CA TRP A 35 -16.77 5.76 5.34
C TRP A 35 -17.67 5.80 6.58
N GLU A 36 -17.12 5.57 7.77
CA GLU A 36 -17.89 5.64 9.02
C GLU A 36 -18.43 7.05 9.25
N ILE A 37 -17.61 8.07 9.05
CA ILE A 37 -18.02 9.48 9.19
C ILE A 37 -19.13 9.81 8.17
N LYS A 38 -18.97 9.34 6.95
CA LYS A 38 -19.97 9.56 5.89
C LYS A 38 -21.31 8.92 6.23
N ARG A 39 -21.29 7.71 6.79
CA ARG A 39 -22.52 7.01 7.24
C ARG A 39 -23.19 7.73 8.39
N GLY A 40 -22.43 8.45 9.23
CA GLY A 40 -22.95 9.24 10.33
C GLY A 40 -23.68 10.51 9.93
N GLY A 41 -23.80 10.83 8.63
CA GLY A 41 -24.59 11.93 8.14
C GLY A 41 -23.91 13.30 8.23
N VAL A 42 -22.59 13.35 8.11
CA VAL A 42 -21.86 14.63 8.09
C VAL A 42 -22.27 15.44 6.86
N PRO A 43 -22.65 16.74 7.02
CA PRO A 43 -23.18 17.56 5.92
C PRO A 43 -22.21 17.78 4.77
N ASP A 44 -20.91 17.91 5.04
CA ASP A 44 -19.89 18.14 4.01
C ASP A 44 -19.25 16.83 3.62
N GLY A 45 -19.64 16.31 2.47
CA GLY A 45 -19.11 15.07 1.95
C GLY A 45 -17.91 15.20 1.02
N ALA A 46 -17.53 16.43 0.63
CA ALA A 46 -16.49 16.63 -0.38
C ALA A 46 -15.12 16.16 0.09
N ALA A 47 -14.69 16.58 1.28
CA ALA A 47 -13.41 16.17 1.86
C ALA A 47 -13.38 14.68 2.16
N LEU A 48 -14.49 14.12 2.65
CA LEU A 48 -14.61 12.68 2.93
C LEU A 48 -14.54 11.86 1.65
N ARG A 49 -15.23 12.31 0.60
CA ARG A 49 -15.18 11.65 -0.71
C ARG A 49 -13.77 11.66 -1.27
N GLN A 50 -13.07 12.78 -1.17
CA GLN A 50 -11.70 12.91 -1.61
C GLN A 50 -10.79 11.94 -0.85
N THR A 51 -10.95 11.86 0.47
CA THR A 51 -10.16 10.92 1.31
C THR A 51 -10.39 9.48 0.89
N ILE A 52 -11.64 9.10 0.63
CA ILE A 52 -11.98 7.75 0.18
C ILE A 52 -11.33 7.46 -1.18
N GLU A 53 -11.47 8.38 -2.14
CA GLU A 53 -10.91 8.22 -3.48
C GLU A 53 -9.39 8.12 -3.45
N GLU A 54 -8.72 8.99 -2.70
CA GLU A 54 -7.27 8.96 -2.55
C GLU A 54 -6.78 7.68 -1.88
N SER A 55 -7.47 7.23 -0.83
CA SER A 55 -7.13 5.99 -0.14
C SER A 55 -7.29 4.78 -1.05
N GLU A 56 -8.36 4.73 -1.83
CA GLU A 56 -8.59 3.65 -2.80
C GLU A 56 -7.53 3.66 -3.89
N GLN A 57 -7.10 4.83 -4.35
CA GLN A 57 -6.02 4.96 -5.34
C GLN A 57 -4.68 4.48 -4.77
N ILE A 58 -4.37 4.85 -3.53
CA ILE A 58 -3.16 4.37 -2.84
C ILE A 58 -3.18 2.85 -2.73
N LEU A 59 -4.30 2.26 -2.34
CA LEU A 59 -4.43 0.80 -2.24
C LEU A 59 -4.24 0.11 -3.59
N ALA A 60 -4.77 0.70 -4.67
CA ALA A 60 -4.58 0.18 -6.02
C ALA A 60 -3.11 0.25 -6.45
N ASP A 61 -2.44 1.38 -6.18
CA ASP A 61 -1.03 1.58 -6.50
C ASP A 61 -0.14 0.62 -5.70
N LEU A 62 -0.44 0.40 -4.43
CA LEU A 62 0.26 -0.57 -3.59
C LEU A 62 0.14 -1.99 -4.16
N GLY A 63 -1.03 -2.35 -4.66
CA GLY A 63 -1.24 -3.65 -5.30
C GLY A 63 -0.32 -3.85 -6.51
N GLN A 64 -0.15 -2.82 -7.34
CA GLN A 64 0.74 -2.87 -8.50
C GLN A 64 2.21 -3.00 -8.07
N ILE A 65 2.61 -2.25 -7.05
CA ILE A 65 3.98 -2.31 -6.53
C ILE A 65 4.26 -3.69 -5.93
N GLU A 66 3.32 -4.27 -5.21
CA GLU A 66 3.45 -5.61 -4.63
C GLU A 66 3.65 -6.68 -5.71
N ILE A 67 2.93 -6.58 -6.82
CA ILE A 67 3.10 -7.47 -7.97
C ILE A 67 4.52 -7.33 -8.55
N ALA A 68 4.99 -6.09 -8.75
CA ALA A 68 6.32 -5.84 -9.26
C ALA A 68 7.41 -6.41 -8.34
N ILE A 69 7.25 -6.26 -7.02
CA ILE A 69 8.17 -6.81 -6.04
C ILE A 69 8.18 -8.33 -6.09
N ALA A 70 7.02 -8.97 -6.21
CA ALA A 70 6.93 -10.43 -6.33
C ALA A 70 7.65 -10.93 -7.58
N GLU A 71 7.51 -10.23 -8.70
CA GLU A 71 8.23 -10.55 -9.94
C GLU A 71 9.74 -10.39 -9.78
N MET A 72 10.19 -9.34 -9.09
CA MET A 72 11.60 -9.13 -8.79
C MET A 72 12.16 -10.25 -7.92
N LYS A 73 11.44 -10.66 -6.88
CA LYS A 73 11.85 -11.78 -6.02
C LYS A 73 11.98 -13.07 -6.82
N ALA A 74 11.01 -13.36 -7.69
CA ALA A 74 11.04 -14.55 -8.53
C ALA A 74 12.25 -14.53 -9.47
N ALA A 75 12.65 -13.37 -9.98
CA ALA A 75 13.80 -13.23 -10.85
C ALA A 75 15.14 -13.45 -10.15
N LEU A 76 15.20 -13.36 -8.82
CA LEU A 76 16.42 -13.62 -8.05
C LEU A 76 16.74 -15.10 -7.89
N TRP A 77 15.77 -15.95 -8.07
CA TRP A 77 15.87 -17.41 -7.92
C TRP A 77 15.82 -18.11 -9.28
#